data_92ab3ddaea6c936e2744adb3ff5174c5
#
_entry.id   92ab3ddaea6c936e2744adb3ff5174c5
#
_cell.length_a   1.000
_cell.length_b   1.000
_cell.length_c   1.000
_cell.angle_alpha   90.00
_cell.angle_beta   90.00
_cell.angle_gamma   90.00
#
_symmetry.space_group_name_H-M   'P 1'
#
loop_
_entity.id
_entity.type
_entity.pdbx_description
1 polymer ?
#
loop_
_entity_poly.entity_id
_entity_poly.type
_entity_poly.pdbx_seq_one_letter_code
_entity_poly.pdbx_strand_id
1 'polypeptide(L)'
;PILHVTPGNAQDSLFRVAVAEANASDAELVIFGGDLTNTGSDEELEHVYGLMSQLEKPWFTVMGNHETTWSESGCTTFRCIFGHDGRVAYRAGGYLFLGYNCGPYMKMADGVVRTEDLAWLGAQAAGARPGERIVSLCHYPLNKDLTNRQEVVATLKRLGITASLYGHYHRLDLRNFDGIAGIPGRALAGRPGEAPGYTLLDFFADSVRIREKPLGHAARTRHTVCLEGDPQILALPCDPPPTAPDYEGRMEYVLQDSAMVLTGAGCCGDMLYYGNSQGVLRAYDTRRGREVWRHRFPDALYTTPL
;
A
#
# COMPACT_ATOMS: atom_id res chain seq x y z
N PRO A 1 -1.16 3.91 -12.09
CA PRO A 1 -0.96 5.37 -11.93
C PRO A 1 -1.57 5.85 -10.62
N ILE A 2 -1.23 7.07 -10.24
CA ILE A 2 -1.87 7.84 -9.17
C ILE A 2 -2.79 8.83 -9.88
N LEU A 3 -4.05 8.92 -9.47
CA LEU A 3 -5.07 9.59 -10.26
C LEU A 3 -5.47 10.98 -9.73
N HIS A 4 -5.78 11.12 -8.46
CA HIS A 4 -6.33 12.33 -7.83
C HIS A 4 -7.60 12.84 -8.53
N VAL A 5 -8.52 11.95 -8.87
CA VAL A 5 -9.74 12.27 -9.58
C VAL A 5 -10.78 12.85 -8.62
N THR A 6 -11.37 13.99 -9.05
CA THR A 6 -12.62 14.54 -8.53
C THR A 6 -13.55 14.73 -9.71
N PRO A 7 -14.87 14.53 -9.60
CA PRO A 7 -15.79 14.71 -10.71
C PRO A 7 -15.60 16.05 -11.43
N GLY A 8 -15.30 15.98 -12.73
CA GLY A 8 -15.12 17.16 -13.59
C GLY A 8 -13.79 17.91 -13.45
N ASN A 9 -12.84 17.45 -12.64
CA ASN A 9 -11.52 18.07 -12.61
C ASN A 9 -10.67 17.67 -13.85
N ALA A 10 -9.48 18.28 -14.01
CA ALA A 10 -8.60 17.97 -15.14
C ALA A 10 -8.15 16.50 -15.14
N GLN A 11 -7.96 15.90 -13.98
CA GLN A 11 -7.55 14.51 -13.83
C GLN A 11 -8.66 13.54 -14.27
N ASP A 12 -9.95 13.86 -14.09
CA ASP A 12 -11.08 13.10 -14.64
C ASP A 12 -10.93 12.97 -16.18
N SER A 13 -10.75 14.10 -16.85
CA SER A 13 -10.57 14.13 -18.32
C SER A 13 -9.35 13.33 -18.77
N LEU A 14 -8.21 13.50 -18.09
CA LEU A 14 -6.99 12.75 -18.39
C LEU A 14 -7.17 11.24 -18.16
N PHE A 15 -7.92 10.86 -17.12
CA PHE A 15 -8.14 9.46 -16.82
C PHE A 15 -9.00 8.77 -17.88
N ARG A 16 -10.01 9.44 -18.43
CA ARG A 16 -10.80 8.92 -19.57
C ARG A 16 -9.93 8.64 -20.78
N VAL A 17 -8.98 9.53 -21.10
CA VAL A 17 -8.02 9.32 -22.17
C VAL A 17 -7.11 8.12 -21.85
N ALA A 18 -6.61 8.01 -20.62
CA ALA A 18 -5.75 6.89 -20.20
C ALA A 18 -6.49 5.53 -20.26
N VAL A 19 -7.78 5.48 -19.90
CA VAL A 19 -8.63 4.29 -20.03
C VAL A 19 -8.75 3.88 -21.49
N ALA A 20 -9.04 4.83 -22.39
CA ALA A 20 -9.14 4.55 -23.83
C ALA A 20 -7.81 4.02 -24.42
N GLU A 21 -6.67 4.64 -24.04
CA GLU A 21 -5.34 4.15 -24.46
C GLU A 21 -5.04 2.76 -23.88
N ALA A 22 -5.38 2.50 -22.62
CA ALA A 22 -5.17 1.20 -22.01
C ALA A 22 -5.97 0.10 -22.71
N ASN A 23 -7.25 0.37 -23.05
CA ASN A 23 -8.10 -0.57 -23.78
C ASN A 23 -7.54 -0.87 -25.18
N ALA A 24 -6.99 0.13 -25.86
CA ALA A 24 -6.38 -0.01 -27.17
C ALA A 24 -4.96 -0.64 -27.15
N SER A 25 -4.35 -0.81 -25.98
CA SER A 25 -2.99 -1.32 -25.82
C SER A 25 -2.94 -2.86 -25.75
N ASP A 26 -1.73 -3.41 -25.80
CA ASP A 26 -1.41 -4.82 -25.56
C ASP A 26 -1.23 -5.17 -24.06
N ALA A 27 -1.50 -4.23 -23.15
CA ALA A 27 -1.40 -4.47 -21.72
C ALA A 27 -2.37 -5.58 -21.29
N GLU A 28 -1.89 -6.53 -20.49
CA GLU A 28 -2.68 -7.65 -19.95
C GLU A 28 -3.34 -7.31 -18.62
N LEU A 29 -2.84 -6.29 -17.91
CA LEU A 29 -3.27 -5.92 -16.59
C LEU A 29 -3.05 -4.43 -16.33
N VAL A 30 -4.00 -3.79 -15.65
CA VAL A 30 -3.86 -2.41 -15.15
C VAL A 30 -3.74 -2.41 -13.62
N ILE A 31 -2.69 -1.80 -13.10
CA ILE A 31 -2.44 -1.70 -11.65
C ILE A 31 -2.54 -0.24 -11.22
N PHE A 32 -3.37 0.03 -10.22
CA PHE A 32 -3.47 1.34 -9.59
C PHE A 32 -2.74 1.32 -8.25
N GLY A 33 -1.80 2.23 -8.09
CA GLY A 33 -0.93 2.30 -6.91
C GLY A 33 -1.50 3.14 -5.75
N GLY A 34 -2.83 3.35 -5.69
CA GLY A 34 -3.48 4.21 -4.71
C GLY A 34 -3.54 5.69 -5.14
N ASP A 35 -4.08 6.55 -4.28
CA ASP A 35 -4.41 7.95 -4.57
C ASP A 35 -5.29 8.05 -5.83
N LEU A 36 -6.39 7.31 -5.82
CA LEU A 36 -7.37 7.27 -6.91
C LEU A 36 -8.16 8.58 -6.96
N THR A 37 -8.48 9.10 -5.79
CA THR A 37 -9.30 10.27 -5.54
C THR A 37 -8.45 11.42 -5.00
N ASN A 38 -9.02 12.61 -4.93
CA ASN A 38 -8.35 13.75 -4.34
C ASN A 38 -8.52 13.84 -2.82
N THR A 39 -9.68 13.46 -2.30
CA THR A 39 -10.00 13.55 -0.87
C THR A 39 -10.51 12.24 -0.23
N GLY A 40 -10.72 11.18 -1.01
CA GLY A 40 -11.26 9.92 -0.53
C GLY A 40 -12.73 9.99 -0.09
N SER A 41 -13.48 10.99 -0.58
CA SER A 41 -14.92 11.08 -0.31
C SER A 41 -15.68 9.94 -0.99
N ASP A 42 -16.84 9.61 -0.45
CA ASP A 42 -17.68 8.55 -1.00
C ASP A 42 -18.09 8.86 -2.46
N GLU A 43 -18.43 10.12 -2.76
CA GLU A 43 -18.74 10.57 -4.12
C GLU A 43 -17.56 10.40 -5.09
N GLU A 44 -16.35 10.77 -4.67
CA GLU A 44 -15.15 10.59 -5.50
C GLU A 44 -14.83 9.11 -5.73
N LEU A 45 -15.00 8.25 -4.71
CA LEU A 45 -14.77 6.81 -4.82
C LEU A 45 -15.76 6.16 -5.80
N GLU A 46 -17.05 6.49 -5.70
CA GLU A 46 -18.08 6.00 -6.64
C GLU A 46 -17.78 6.45 -8.07
N HIS A 47 -17.42 7.73 -8.24
CA HIS A 47 -17.11 8.30 -9.54
C HIS A 47 -15.89 7.62 -10.19
N VAL A 48 -14.76 7.53 -9.47
CA VAL A 48 -13.54 6.92 -10.01
C VAL A 48 -13.71 5.44 -10.31
N TYR A 49 -14.48 4.72 -9.48
CA TYR A 49 -14.84 3.33 -9.76
C TYR A 49 -15.63 3.19 -11.07
N GLY A 50 -16.60 4.09 -11.31
CA GLY A 50 -17.35 4.14 -12.57
C GLY A 50 -16.45 4.36 -13.79
N LEU A 51 -15.39 5.16 -13.67
CA LEU A 51 -14.38 5.34 -14.71
C LEU A 51 -13.50 4.11 -14.89
N MET A 52 -13.01 3.52 -13.79
CA MET A 52 -12.19 2.31 -13.81
C MET A 52 -12.95 1.12 -14.40
N SER A 53 -14.24 1.03 -14.18
CA SER A 53 -15.11 -0.02 -14.73
C SER A 53 -15.27 0.04 -16.26
N GLN A 54 -14.80 1.11 -16.93
CA GLN A 54 -14.72 1.21 -18.39
C GLN A 54 -13.46 0.53 -18.96
N LEU A 55 -12.56 0.04 -18.11
CA LEU A 55 -11.44 -0.77 -18.56
C LEU A 55 -11.92 -2.14 -19.02
N GLU A 56 -11.54 -2.52 -20.23
CA GLU A 56 -11.76 -3.83 -20.82
C GLU A 56 -10.69 -4.86 -20.39
N LYS A 57 -9.68 -4.38 -19.68
CA LYS A 57 -8.57 -5.18 -19.15
C LYS A 57 -8.83 -5.51 -17.69
N PRO A 58 -8.36 -6.66 -17.20
CA PRO A 58 -8.30 -6.90 -15.76
C PRO A 58 -7.55 -5.78 -15.04
N TRP A 59 -8.03 -5.40 -13.86
CA TRP A 59 -7.37 -4.40 -13.05
C TRP A 59 -7.52 -4.66 -11.55
N PHE A 60 -6.62 -4.11 -10.77
CA PHE A 60 -6.76 -4.04 -9.31
C PHE A 60 -6.10 -2.77 -8.77
N THR A 61 -6.43 -2.45 -7.54
CA THR A 61 -5.94 -1.25 -6.85
C THR A 61 -5.57 -1.55 -5.41
N VAL A 62 -4.73 -0.71 -4.83
CA VAL A 62 -4.56 -0.56 -3.38
C VAL A 62 -5.06 0.83 -2.98
N MET A 63 -5.27 1.07 -1.69
CA MET A 63 -5.57 2.40 -1.17
C MET A 63 -4.29 3.22 -1.07
N GLY A 64 -4.38 4.53 -1.37
CA GLY A 64 -3.37 5.52 -1.04
C GLY A 64 -3.75 6.32 0.21
N ASN A 65 -2.92 7.31 0.56
CA ASN A 65 -3.20 8.16 1.71
C ASN A 65 -4.44 9.06 1.48
N HIS A 66 -4.78 9.37 0.24
CA HIS A 66 -6.00 10.11 -0.07
C HIS A 66 -7.26 9.31 0.23
N GLU A 67 -7.27 8.00 0.04
CA GLU A 67 -8.39 7.13 0.39
C GLU A 67 -8.46 6.81 1.87
N THR A 68 -7.33 6.82 2.59
CA THR A 68 -7.30 6.35 3.99
C THR A 68 -7.34 7.49 5.01
N THR A 69 -6.60 8.59 4.76
CA THR A 69 -6.45 9.69 5.72
C THR A 69 -7.75 10.46 5.95
N TRP A 70 -8.49 10.75 4.88
CA TRP A 70 -9.68 11.60 4.93
C TRP A 70 -10.98 10.87 4.61
N SER A 71 -10.95 9.54 4.56
CA SER A 71 -12.14 8.74 4.30
C SER A 71 -13.28 9.12 5.24
N GLU A 72 -14.43 9.45 4.68
CA GLU A 72 -15.65 9.80 5.43
C GLU A 72 -16.22 8.59 6.17
N SER A 73 -16.05 7.41 5.61
CA SER A 73 -16.61 6.15 6.11
C SER A 73 -15.58 5.25 6.81
N GLY A 74 -14.36 5.74 7.12
CA GLY A 74 -13.29 4.89 7.63
C GLY A 74 -12.90 3.77 6.67
N CYS A 75 -12.88 4.05 5.37
CA CYS A 75 -12.62 3.13 4.26
C CYS A 75 -13.72 2.07 4.03
N THR A 76 -14.89 2.19 4.67
CA THR A 76 -16.01 1.25 4.46
C THR A 76 -16.55 1.34 3.05
N THR A 77 -16.74 2.55 2.52
CA THR A 77 -17.18 2.78 1.13
C THR A 77 -16.22 2.19 0.12
N PHE A 78 -14.90 2.38 0.32
CA PHE A 78 -13.90 1.72 -0.53
C PHE A 78 -14.08 0.19 -0.52
N ARG A 79 -14.20 -0.42 0.67
CA ARG A 79 -14.40 -1.88 0.80
C ARG A 79 -15.66 -2.36 0.10
N CYS A 80 -16.75 -1.62 0.19
CA CYS A 80 -18.03 -1.97 -0.45
C CYS A 80 -17.94 -1.88 -1.98
N ILE A 81 -17.31 -0.82 -2.51
CA ILE A 81 -17.23 -0.57 -3.95
C ILE A 81 -16.21 -1.49 -4.62
N PHE A 82 -14.99 -1.59 -4.05
CA PHE A 82 -13.89 -2.35 -4.66
C PHE A 82 -13.86 -3.84 -4.25
N GLY A 83 -14.66 -4.24 -3.25
CA GLY A 83 -14.79 -5.63 -2.83
C GLY A 83 -13.61 -6.17 -2.00
N HIS A 84 -12.70 -5.30 -1.55
CA HIS A 84 -11.55 -5.67 -0.72
C HIS A 84 -11.10 -4.50 0.18
N ASP A 85 -10.31 -4.80 1.19
CA ASP A 85 -9.83 -3.85 2.21
C ASP A 85 -8.41 -3.30 1.91
N GLY A 86 -8.00 -3.29 0.64
CA GLY A 86 -6.66 -2.94 0.19
C GLY A 86 -5.73 -4.14 0.04
N ARG A 87 -6.15 -5.35 0.44
CA ARG A 87 -5.44 -6.60 0.21
C ARG A 87 -5.87 -7.23 -1.11
N VAL A 88 -4.92 -7.43 -1.99
CA VAL A 88 -5.15 -8.03 -3.31
C VAL A 88 -4.07 -9.06 -3.62
N ALA A 89 -4.47 -10.25 -4.05
CA ALA A 89 -3.59 -11.25 -4.63
C ALA A 89 -4.02 -11.50 -6.08
N TYR A 90 -3.18 -11.17 -7.03
CA TYR A 90 -3.48 -11.31 -8.46
C TYR A 90 -2.34 -12.02 -9.19
N ARG A 91 -2.70 -12.92 -10.11
CA ARG A 91 -1.73 -13.70 -10.91
C ARG A 91 -1.81 -13.34 -12.37
N ALA A 92 -0.66 -12.97 -12.94
CA ALA A 92 -0.51 -12.73 -14.38
C ALA A 92 0.93 -13.04 -14.81
N GLY A 93 1.12 -13.61 -16.00
CA GLY A 93 2.42 -13.74 -16.67
C GLY A 93 3.49 -14.50 -15.86
N GLY A 94 3.13 -15.44 -14.98
CA GLY A 94 4.09 -16.13 -14.09
C GLY A 94 4.44 -15.35 -12.82
N TYR A 95 3.73 -14.26 -12.54
CA TYR A 95 3.89 -13.42 -11.37
C TYR A 95 2.68 -13.48 -10.44
N LEU A 96 2.95 -13.46 -9.14
CA LEU A 96 1.97 -13.23 -8.09
C LEU A 96 2.14 -11.80 -7.57
N PHE A 97 1.18 -10.94 -7.85
CA PHE A 97 1.14 -9.58 -7.32
C PHE A 97 0.40 -9.58 -5.97
N LEU A 98 1.05 -9.04 -4.94
CA LEU A 98 0.49 -8.90 -3.61
C LEU A 98 0.38 -7.43 -3.25
N GLY A 99 -0.83 -6.88 -3.38
CA GLY A 99 -1.17 -5.53 -2.93
C GLY A 99 -1.59 -5.53 -1.46
N TYR A 100 -1.17 -4.53 -0.70
CA TYR A 100 -1.56 -4.36 0.70
C TYR A 100 -1.68 -2.89 1.09
N ASN A 101 -2.46 -2.64 2.13
CA ASN A 101 -2.69 -1.29 2.63
C ASN A 101 -1.53 -0.86 3.55
N CYS A 102 -1.15 0.40 3.44
CA CYS A 102 -0.12 1.01 4.29
C CYS A 102 -0.60 2.31 4.97
N GLY A 103 -1.90 2.58 4.98
CA GLY A 103 -2.43 3.79 5.59
C GLY A 103 -1.97 5.07 4.87
N PRO A 104 -1.78 6.18 5.58
CA PRO A 104 -2.02 6.38 7.01
C PRO A 104 -3.50 6.28 7.39
N TYR A 105 -3.76 5.96 8.65
CA TYR A 105 -5.13 5.85 9.16
C TYR A 105 -5.47 7.06 10.00
N MET A 106 -6.73 7.52 9.96
CA MET A 106 -7.25 8.54 10.88
C MET A 106 -6.41 9.83 10.96
N LYS A 107 -6.09 10.42 9.79
CA LYS A 107 -5.31 11.67 9.69
C LYS A 107 -3.89 11.60 10.24
N MET A 108 -3.32 10.41 10.40
CA MET A 108 -1.89 10.24 10.65
C MET A 108 -1.10 10.72 9.41
N ALA A 109 0.13 11.17 9.62
CA ALA A 109 1.00 11.63 8.51
C ALA A 109 1.71 10.45 7.85
N ASP A 110 2.31 9.56 8.65
CA ASP A 110 3.12 8.45 8.16
C ASP A 110 2.28 7.20 7.94
N GLY A 111 2.67 6.42 6.94
CA GLY A 111 2.08 5.12 6.69
C GLY A 111 2.50 4.08 7.75
N VAL A 112 1.69 3.04 7.89
CA VAL A 112 2.00 1.86 8.69
C VAL A 112 1.33 0.64 8.08
N VAL A 113 2.06 -0.45 7.90
CA VAL A 113 1.50 -1.74 7.47
C VAL A 113 1.09 -2.52 8.72
N ARG A 114 -0.19 -2.90 8.79
CA ARG A 114 -0.70 -3.60 9.96
C ARG A 114 -0.10 -5.00 10.11
N THR A 115 0.02 -5.47 11.34
CA THR A 115 0.53 -6.82 11.65
C THR A 115 -0.24 -7.91 10.92
N GLU A 116 -1.57 -7.79 10.84
CA GLU A 116 -2.43 -8.72 10.11
C GLU A 116 -2.24 -8.67 8.59
N ASP A 117 -1.79 -7.54 8.02
CA ASP A 117 -1.47 -7.44 6.60
C ASP A 117 -0.14 -8.15 6.30
N LEU A 118 0.85 -8.05 7.20
CA LEU A 118 2.10 -8.81 7.10
C LEU A 118 1.86 -10.32 7.22
N ALA A 119 0.98 -10.74 8.13
CA ALA A 119 0.58 -12.14 8.27
C ALA A 119 -0.14 -12.65 7.01
N TRP A 120 -1.03 -11.83 6.43
CA TRP A 120 -1.71 -12.14 5.17
C TRP A 120 -0.72 -12.28 4.00
N LEU A 121 0.26 -11.38 3.87
CA LEU A 121 1.33 -11.51 2.87
C LEU A 121 2.05 -12.85 2.98
N GLY A 122 2.39 -13.28 4.20
CA GLY A 122 3.01 -14.57 4.45
C GLY A 122 2.15 -15.74 3.99
N ALA A 123 0.84 -15.69 4.30
CA ALA A 123 -0.10 -16.72 3.88
C ALA A 123 -0.27 -16.79 2.35
N GLN A 124 -0.33 -15.64 1.67
CA GLN A 124 -0.41 -15.60 0.20
C GLN A 124 0.87 -16.10 -0.47
N ALA A 125 2.03 -15.67 0.04
CA ALA A 125 3.32 -16.09 -0.50
C ALA A 125 3.55 -17.60 -0.36
N ALA A 126 3.08 -18.21 0.74
CA ALA A 126 3.12 -19.68 0.93
C ALA A 126 2.27 -20.42 -0.12
N GLY A 127 1.30 -19.77 -0.73
CA GLY A 127 0.48 -20.31 -1.82
C GLY A 127 1.04 -20.03 -3.23
N ALA A 128 2.27 -19.52 -3.35
CA ALA A 128 2.90 -19.30 -4.65
C ALA A 128 3.19 -20.62 -5.36
N ARG A 129 3.02 -20.63 -6.68
CA ARG A 129 3.27 -21.82 -7.51
C ARG A 129 4.78 -22.00 -7.74
N PRO A 130 5.25 -23.24 -8.00
CA PRO A 130 6.64 -23.45 -8.37
C PRO A 130 7.06 -22.57 -9.55
N GLY A 131 8.13 -21.77 -9.39
CA GLY A 131 8.64 -20.87 -10.40
C GLY A 131 7.89 -19.53 -10.52
N GLU A 132 6.80 -19.32 -9.77
CA GLU A 132 6.08 -18.05 -9.73
C GLU A 132 6.87 -17.01 -8.94
N ARG A 133 7.10 -15.83 -9.51
CA ARG A 133 7.76 -14.72 -8.82
C ARG A 133 6.74 -13.86 -8.10
N ILE A 134 7.10 -13.34 -6.94
CA ILE A 134 6.20 -12.49 -6.15
C ILE A 134 6.67 -11.04 -6.25
N VAL A 135 5.74 -10.14 -6.57
CA VAL A 135 5.93 -8.69 -6.59
C VAL A 135 4.97 -8.07 -5.58
N SER A 136 5.48 -7.27 -4.67
CA SER A 136 4.64 -6.55 -3.71
C SER A 136 4.20 -5.18 -4.26
N LEU A 137 3.08 -4.67 -3.75
CA LEU A 137 2.57 -3.34 -4.04
C LEU A 137 2.00 -2.72 -2.77
N CYS A 138 2.50 -1.55 -2.39
CA CYS A 138 1.82 -0.65 -1.47
C CYS A 138 1.98 0.79 -1.95
N HIS A 139 1.11 1.68 -1.46
CA HIS A 139 1.12 3.05 -1.94
C HIS A 139 2.38 3.81 -1.54
N TYR A 140 2.75 3.78 -0.25
CA TYR A 140 3.98 4.41 0.22
C TYR A 140 5.22 3.65 -0.23
N PRO A 141 6.32 4.35 -0.57
CA PRO A 141 7.62 3.71 -0.69
C PRO A 141 8.06 3.13 0.67
N LEU A 142 8.85 2.06 0.65
CA LEU A 142 9.36 1.42 1.87
C LEU A 142 10.55 2.21 2.44
N ASN A 143 10.29 3.45 2.81
CA ASN A 143 11.28 4.42 3.31
C ASN A 143 10.82 5.06 4.62
N LYS A 144 11.39 6.22 4.98
CA LYS A 144 11.08 6.95 6.21
C LYS A 144 9.61 7.36 6.38
N ASP A 145 8.84 7.41 5.29
CA ASP A 145 7.42 7.76 5.32
C ASP A 145 6.53 6.57 5.74
N LEU A 146 7.13 5.40 5.96
CA LEU A 146 6.49 4.20 6.49
C LEU A 146 7.08 3.84 7.86
N THR A 147 6.31 4.03 8.91
CA THR A 147 6.76 3.94 10.31
C THR A 147 7.43 2.59 10.62
N ASN A 148 6.82 1.48 10.21
CA ASN A 148 7.35 0.14 10.46
C ASN A 148 8.04 -0.49 9.23
N ARG A 149 8.66 0.33 8.36
CA ARG A 149 9.32 -0.14 7.13
C ARG A 149 10.31 -1.29 7.34
N GLN A 150 11.04 -1.28 8.47
CA GLN A 150 12.03 -2.32 8.80
C GLN A 150 11.39 -3.70 8.89
N GLU A 151 10.28 -3.78 9.59
CA GLU A 151 9.49 -5.00 9.72
C GLU A 151 8.92 -5.44 8.37
N VAL A 152 8.42 -4.49 7.58
CA VAL A 152 7.89 -4.74 6.22
C VAL A 152 9.01 -5.28 5.33
N VAL A 153 10.14 -4.59 5.21
CA VAL A 153 11.29 -5.00 4.39
C VAL A 153 11.81 -6.37 4.83
N ALA A 154 11.98 -6.60 6.14
CA ALA A 154 12.41 -7.90 6.66
C ALA A 154 11.41 -9.02 6.31
N THR A 155 10.12 -8.72 6.35
CA THR A 155 9.07 -9.67 5.94
C THR A 155 9.14 -9.98 4.46
N LEU A 156 9.21 -8.97 3.58
CA LEU A 156 9.31 -9.17 2.14
C LEU A 156 10.57 -9.97 1.76
N LYS A 157 11.72 -9.67 2.36
CA LYS A 157 12.98 -10.44 2.15
C LYS A 157 12.83 -11.90 2.55
N ARG A 158 12.22 -12.19 3.72
CA ARG A 158 11.96 -13.56 4.19
C ARG A 158 11.04 -14.33 3.24
N LEU A 159 10.12 -13.62 2.56
CA LEU A 159 9.20 -14.19 1.57
C LEU A 159 9.83 -14.30 0.16
N GLY A 160 11.10 -13.92 -0.02
CA GLY A 160 11.78 -13.96 -1.31
C GLY A 160 11.30 -12.90 -2.31
N ILE A 161 10.67 -11.82 -1.82
CA ILE A 161 10.18 -10.73 -2.66
C ILE A 161 11.33 -9.76 -2.92
N THR A 162 11.69 -9.58 -4.19
CA THR A 162 12.83 -8.77 -4.62
C THR A 162 12.44 -7.47 -5.31
N ALA A 163 11.15 -7.27 -5.58
CA ALA A 163 10.61 -6.05 -6.17
C ALA A 163 9.33 -5.60 -5.48
N SER A 164 9.21 -4.28 -5.28
CA SER A 164 8.03 -3.63 -4.69
C SER A 164 7.61 -2.45 -5.55
N LEU A 165 6.36 -2.48 -6.03
CA LEU A 165 5.74 -1.36 -6.71
C LEU A 165 5.27 -0.34 -5.67
N TYR A 166 5.41 0.95 -5.98
CA TYR A 166 4.95 2.02 -5.10
C TYR A 166 4.47 3.25 -5.87
N GLY A 167 3.74 4.13 -5.20
CA GLY A 167 3.22 5.39 -5.72
C GLY A 167 3.75 6.60 -4.95
N HIS A 168 2.84 7.46 -4.47
CA HIS A 168 3.02 8.55 -3.51
C HIS A 168 3.89 9.73 -3.99
N TYR A 169 5.09 9.48 -4.48
CA TYR A 169 6.04 10.55 -4.85
C TYR A 169 5.84 11.14 -6.24
N HIS A 170 4.94 10.59 -7.06
CA HIS A 170 4.64 11.09 -8.41
C HIS A 170 5.84 11.11 -9.36
N ARG A 171 6.90 10.33 -9.09
CA ARG A 171 8.17 10.32 -9.83
C ARG A 171 8.51 8.91 -10.30
N LEU A 172 9.28 8.82 -11.38
CA LEU A 172 9.84 7.56 -11.87
C LEU A 172 11.24 7.27 -11.29
N ASP A 173 11.45 7.56 -10.01
CA ASP A 173 12.73 7.36 -9.35
C ASP A 173 12.81 5.94 -8.77
N LEU A 174 13.72 5.13 -9.30
CA LEU A 174 14.04 3.84 -8.70
C LEU A 174 14.57 4.02 -7.27
N ARG A 175 14.29 3.06 -6.40
CA ARG A 175 14.74 3.07 -5.02
C ARG A 175 15.32 1.74 -4.59
N ASN A 176 16.24 1.81 -3.64
CA ASN A 176 16.76 0.67 -2.92
C ASN A 176 16.07 0.55 -1.56
N PHE A 177 15.26 -0.49 -1.40
CA PHE A 177 14.63 -0.81 -0.11
C PHE A 177 15.39 -1.97 0.55
N ASP A 178 16.65 -1.71 0.91
CA ASP A 178 17.56 -2.71 1.48
C ASP A 178 17.69 -3.96 0.61
N GLY A 179 17.99 -3.76 -0.67
CA GLY A 179 18.15 -4.82 -1.68
C GLY A 179 16.87 -5.17 -2.45
N ILE A 180 15.69 -4.74 -2.01
CA ILE A 180 14.45 -4.85 -2.77
C ILE A 180 14.36 -3.70 -3.77
N ALA A 181 14.11 -4.00 -5.03
CA ALA A 181 13.96 -2.98 -6.06
C ALA A 181 12.63 -2.22 -5.90
N GLY A 182 12.70 -0.95 -5.57
CA GLY A 182 11.55 -0.05 -5.53
C GLY A 182 11.23 0.47 -6.93
N ILE A 183 10.10 0.05 -7.49
CA ILE A 183 9.64 0.40 -8.84
C ILE A 183 8.47 1.36 -8.74
N PRO A 184 8.61 2.62 -9.20
CA PRO A 184 7.59 3.64 -9.03
C PRO A 184 6.49 3.58 -10.08
N GLY A 185 5.27 3.96 -9.66
CA GLY A 185 4.20 4.41 -10.53
C GLY A 185 4.14 5.94 -10.53
N ARG A 186 4.11 6.55 -11.72
CA ARG A 186 3.97 8.01 -11.83
C ARG A 186 2.52 8.47 -11.64
N ALA A 187 2.33 9.74 -11.28
CA ALA A 187 1.01 10.38 -11.31
C ALA A 187 0.52 10.58 -12.76
N LEU A 188 -0.78 10.43 -12.96
CA LEU A 188 -1.40 10.58 -14.28
C LEU A 188 -1.22 12.00 -14.86
N ALA A 189 -1.45 13.01 -14.03
CA ALA A 189 -1.28 14.41 -14.45
C ALA A 189 0.17 14.80 -14.72
N GLY A 190 1.14 14.01 -14.24
CA GLY A 190 2.55 14.40 -14.24
C GLY A 190 2.83 15.46 -13.17
N ARG A 191 4.07 15.92 -13.13
CA ARG A 191 4.52 17.04 -12.29
C ARG A 191 4.55 18.32 -13.13
N PRO A 192 4.66 19.49 -12.51
CA PRO A 192 4.85 20.74 -13.27
C PRO A 192 5.97 20.60 -14.30
N GLY A 193 5.63 20.81 -15.57
CA GLY A 193 6.55 20.68 -16.71
C GLY A 193 6.66 19.26 -17.31
N GLU A 194 6.00 18.25 -16.74
CA GLU A 194 5.89 16.91 -17.30
C GLU A 194 4.56 16.72 -18.04
N ALA A 195 4.60 15.98 -19.15
CA ALA A 195 3.37 15.60 -19.85
C ALA A 195 2.55 14.62 -19.02
N PRO A 196 1.21 14.68 -19.04
CA PRO A 196 0.36 13.64 -18.45
C PRO A 196 0.68 12.25 -19.01
N GLY A 197 0.53 11.21 -18.20
CA GLY A 197 0.85 9.86 -18.65
C GLY A 197 0.87 8.83 -17.52
N TYR A 198 1.34 7.63 -17.84
CA TYR A 198 1.41 6.50 -16.92
C TYR A 198 2.69 5.69 -17.13
N THR A 199 2.93 4.74 -16.26
CA THR A 199 4.06 3.80 -16.34
C THR A 199 3.60 2.51 -17.01
N LEU A 200 4.37 2.02 -17.97
CA LEU A 200 4.25 0.66 -18.50
C LEU A 200 5.36 -0.20 -17.91
N LEU A 201 5.00 -1.39 -17.45
CA LEU A 201 5.91 -2.37 -16.91
C LEU A 201 5.86 -3.64 -17.75
N ASP A 202 6.98 -3.97 -18.41
CA ASP A 202 7.11 -5.24 -19.14
C ASP A 202 7.85 -6.21 -18.22
N PHE A 203 7.15 -7.25 -17.74
CA PHE A 203 7.71 -8.28 -16.88
C PHE A 203 8.27 -9.43 -17.70
N PHE A 204 9.55 -9.76 -17.50
CA PHE A 204 10.26 -10.88 -18.09
C PHE A 204 10.57 -11.93 -16.99
N ALA A 205 11.18 -13.04 -17.36
CA ALA A 205 11.50 -14.10 -16.41
C ALA A 205 12.41 -13.65 -15.24
N ASP A 206 13.30 -12.69 -15.47
CA ASP A 206 14.33 -12.24 -14.51
C ASP A 206 14.43 -10.72 -14.33
N SER A 207 13.63 -9.96 -15.08
CA SER A 207 13.76 -8.51 -15.11
C SER A 207 12.43 -7.81 -15.37
N VAL A 208 12.38 -6.51 -15.06
CA VAL A 208 11.27 -5.62 -15.38
C VAL A 208 11.78 -4.42 -16.15
N ARG A 209 11.22 -4.18 -17.33
CA ARG A 209 11.45 -2.97 -18.09
C ARG A 209 10.41 -1.92 -17.73
N ILE A 210 10.87 -0.75 -17.35
CA ILE A 210 10.06 0.37 -16.92
C ILE A 210 10.06 1.41 -18.04
N ARG A 211 8.88 1.65 -18.59
CA ARG A 211 8.67 2.62 -19.66
C ARG A 211 7.73 3.73 -19.22
N GLU A 212 8.11 4.96 -19.50
CA GLU A 212 7.25 6.12 -19.36
C GLU A 212 6.37 6.25 -20.60
N LYS A 213 5.07 6.36 -20.42
CA LYS A 213 4.07 6.52 -21.48
C LYS A 213 3.32 7.85 -21.30
N PRO A 214 3.77 8.94 -21.96
CA PRO A 214 2.96 10.16 -22.05
C PRO A 214 1.70 9.89 -22.87
N LEU A 215 0.57 10.49 -22.47
CA LEU A 215 -0.70 10.38 -23.21
C LEU A 215 -0.52 10.89 -24.65
N GLY A 216 -1.07 10.16 -25.62
CA GLY A 216 -0.94 10.49 -27.04
C GLY A 216 0.43 10.28 -27.68
N HIS A 217 1.44 9.81 -26.94
CA HIS A 217 2.80 9.65 -27.44
C HIS A 217 3.33 8.22 -27.27
N ALA A 218 4.42 7.90 -27.98
CA ALA A 218 5.11 6.63 -27.83
C ALA A 218 5.75 6.49 -26.44
N ALA A 219 5.74 5.27 -25.91
CA ALA A 219 6.42 4.96 -24.66
C ALA A 219 7.96 5.00 -24.81
N ARG A 220 8.64 5.40 -23.75
CA ARG A 220 10.12 5.46 -23.69
C ARG A 220 10.63 4.61 -22.55
N THR A 221 11.60 3.73 -22.82
CA THR A 221 12.27 2.98 -21.75
C THR A 221 13.08 3.93 -20.88
N ARG A 222 12.85 3.85 -19.57
CA ARG A 222 13.57 4.62 -18.55
C ARG A 222 14.60 3.76 -17.85
N HIS A 223 14.20 2.55 -17.46
CA HIS A 223 15.04 1.61 -16.74
C HIS A 223 14.72 0.18 -17.16
N THR A 224 15.68 -0.71 -16.98
CA THR A 224 15.48 -2.16 -16.91
C THR A 224 16.13 -2.63 -15.63
N VAL A 225 15.39 -3.31 -14.78
CA VAL A 225 15.81 -3.76 -13.44
C VAL A 225 15.85 -5.27 -13.43
N CYS A 226 16.98 -5.86 -13.08
CA CYS A 226 17.08 -7.27 -12.77
C CYS A 226 16.43 -7.55 -11.41
N LEU A 227 15.60 -8.59 -11.33
CA LEU A 227 14.88 -8.94 -10.09
C LEU A 227 15.75 -9.67 -9.07
N GLU A 228 16.97 -10.06 -9.44
CA GLU A 228 17.91 -10.74 -8.57
C GLU A 228 19.21 -9.92 -8.47
N GLY A 229 19.28 -9.05 -7.46
CA GLY A 229 20.51 -8.35 -7.12
C GLY A 229 20.97 -7.33 -8.16
N ASP A 230 20.10 -6.48 -8.64
CA ASP A 230 20.44 -5.45 -9.64
C ASP A 230 21.50 -4.47 -9.09
N PRO A 231 22.68 -4.37 -9.74
CA PRO A 231 23.73 -3.45 -9.28
C PRO A 231 23.31 -1.98 -9.28
N GLN A 232 22.42 -1.55 -10.18
CA GLN A 232 21.91 -0.19 -10.23
C GLN A 232 21.06 0.09 -8.98
N ILE A 233 20.21 -0.85 -8.54
CA ILE A 233 19.43 -0.74 -7.32
C ILE A 233 20.35 -0.71 -6.09
N LEU A 234 21.29 -1.65 -6.01
CA LEU A 234 22.20 -1.75 -4.86
C LEU A 234 23.11 -0.52 -4.70
N ALA A 235 23.39 0.21 -5.77
CA ALA A 235 24.15 1.45 -5.74
C ALA A 235 23.33 2.67 -5.28
N LEU A 236 21.99 2.57 -5.23
CA LEU A 236 21.14 3.66 -4.75
C LEU A 236 21.18 3.75 -3.20
N PRO A 237 21.03 4.96 -2.64
CA PRO A 237 20.94 5.15 -1.21
C PRO A 237 19.79 4.31 -0.62
N CYS A 238 20.07 3.67 0.50
CA CYS A 238 19.06 3.05 1.35
C CYS A 238 18.93 3.89 2.63
N ASP A 239 17.70 4.12 3.06
CA ASP A 239 17.45 4.83 4.30
C ASP A 239 18.00 4.04 5.50
N PRO A 240 18.76 4.69 6.42
CA PRO A 240 19.28 4.00 7.59
C PRO A 240 18.13 3.52 8.49
N PRO A 241 18.36 2.49 9.31
CA PRO A 241 17.40 2.10 10.34
C PRO A 241 17.05 3.31 11.22
N PRO A 242 15.77 3.44 11.66
CA PRO A 242 15.41 4.46 12.61
C PRO A 242 16.20 4.24 13.91
N THR A 243 16.71 5.31 14.49
CA THR A 243 17.28 5.24 15.83
C THR A 243 16.16 4.96 16.81
N ALA A 244 16.27 3.88 17.57
CA ALA A 244 15.33 3.62 18.65
C ALA A 244 15.38 4.79 19.64
N PRO A 245 14.23 5.37 20.03
CA PRO A 245 14.23 6.39 21.07
C PRO A 245 14.76 5.79 22.36
N ASP A 246 15.65 6.53 23.01
CA ASP A 246 16.16 6.17 24.34
C ASP A 246 15.06 6.54 25.36
N TYR A 247 14.26 5.55 25.75
CA TYR A 247 13.27 5.75 26.80
C TYR A 247 13.87 5.39 28.16
N GLU A 248 14.01 6.37 29.02
CA GLU A 248 14.23 6.13 30.44
C GLU A 248 12.91 5.56 31.04
N GLY A 249 12.81 4.26 31.06
CA GLY A 249 11.62 3.60 31.58
C GLY A 249 11.85 2.12 31.88
N ARG A 250 11.12 1.60 32.84
CA ARG A 250 11.09 0.16 33.14
C ARG A 250 9.95 -0.47 32.39
N MET A 251 10.25 -1.49 31.57
CA MET A 251 9.25 -2.32 30.92
C MET A 251 8.67 -3.28 31.95
N GLU A 252 7.38 -3.14 32.27
CA GLU A 252 6.69 -4.02 33.22
C GLU A 252 5.88 -5.12 32.50
N TYR A 253 5.31 -4.80 31.35
CA TYR A 253 4.47 -5.70 30.58
C TYR A 253 4.73 -5.59 29.08
N VAL A 254 4.62 -6.73 28.40
CA VAL A 254 4.48 -6.82 26.93
C VAL A 254 3.23 -7.63 26.63
N LEU A 255 2.21 -6.97 26.07
CA LEU A 255 1.03 -7.64 25.55
C LEU A 255 1.17 -7.78 24.05
N GLN A 256 1.07 -9.01 23.56
CA GLN A 256 1.02 -9.28 22.12
C GLN A 256 -0.42 -9.44 21.67
N ASP A 257 -0.78 -8.74 20.59
CA ASP A 257 -2.05 -8.90 19.90
C ASP A 257 -1.80 -9.42 18.48
N SER A 258 -2.74 -10.18 17.93
CA SER A 258 -2.70 -10.67 16.54
C SER A 258 -3.01 -9.58 15.50
N ALA A 259 -3.53 -8.44 15.96
CA ALA A 259 -3.85 -7.27 15.15
C ALA A 259 -3.08 -6.05 15.65
N MET A 260 -2.87 -5.07 14.78
CA MET A 260 -2.16 -3.83 15.10
C MET A 260 -2.92 -3.05 16.19
N VAL A 261 -2.20 -2.61 17.21
CA VAL A 261 -2.71 -1.68 18.23
C VAL A 261 -2.24 -0.27 17.84
N LEU A 262 -3.20 0.55 17.40
CA LEU A 262 -2.98 1.94 16.98
C LEU A 262 -3.54 2.95 17.98
N THR A 263 -4.11 2.45 19.09
CA THR A 263 -4.65 3.28 20.18
C THR A 263 -3.64 3.40 21.31
N GLY A 264 -3.78 4.44 22.11
CA GLY A 264 -3.23 4.41 23.47
C GLY A 264 -3.99 3.40 24.35
N ALA A 265 -3.43 3.10 25.50
CA ALA A 265 -4.11 2.30 26.51
C ALA A 265 -4.70 3.20 27.59
N GLY A 266 -5.96 2.95 27.96
CA GLY A 266 -6.60 3.52 29.15
C GLY A 266 -6.30 2.65 30.37
N CYS A 267 -6.02 3.27 31.51
CA CYS A 267 -5.73 2.56 32.78
C CYS A 267 -6.70 2.98 33.88
N CYS A 268 -7.22 2.01 34.63
CA CYS A 268 -8.00 2.26 35.83
C CYS A 268 -7.65 1.22 36.90
N GLY A 269 -6.89 1.61 37.93
CA GLY A 269 -6.32 0.68 38.90
C GLY A 269 -5.42 -0.37 38.23
N ASP A 270 -5.69 -1.64 38.47
CA ASP A 270 -4.96 -2.76 37.84
C ASP A 270 -5.49 -3.13 36.43
N MET A 271 -6.47 -2.40 35.91
CA MET A 271 -7.08 -2.68 34.63
C MET A 271 -6.47 -1.83 33.51
N LEU A 272 -6.13 -2.48 32.41
CA LEU A 272 -5.66 -1.88 31.16
C LEU A 272 -6.70 -2.12 30.05
N TYR A 273 -7.06 -1.06 29.33
CA TYR A 273 -8.01 -1.12 28.22
C TYR A 273 -7.32 -0.65 26.93
N TYR A 274 -7.44 -1.42 25.87
CA TYR A 274 -6.93 -1.02 24.55
C TYR A 274 -7.76 -1.61 23.42
N GLY A 275 -7.77 -0.92 22.28
CA GLY A 275 -8.42 -1.34 21.06
C GLY A 275 -7.43 -1.75 19.99
N ASN A 276 -7.86 -2.52 19.01
CA ASN A 276 -7.04 -2.91 17.89
C ASN A 276 -7.70 -2.63 16.52
N SER A 277 -6.93 -2.79 15.45
CA SER A 277 -7.33 -2.57 14.05
C SER A 277 -8.40 -3.54 13.54
N GLN A 278 -8.70 -4.59 14.26
CA GLN A 278 -9.79 -5.53 13.94
C GLN A 278 -11.07 -5.25 14.75
N GLY A 279 -11.16 -4.10 15.42
CA GLY A 279 -12.33 -3.70 16.19
C GLY A 279 -12.48 -4.41 17.54
N VAL A 280 -11.44 -5.03 18.06
CA VAL A 280 -11.52 -5.69 19.37
C VAL A 280 -11.05 -4.75 20.47
N LEU A 281 -11.96 -4.39 21.38
CA LEU A 281 -11.65 -3.73 22.64
C LEU A 281 -11.40 -4.80 23.70
N ARG A 282 -10.28 -4.70 24.41
CA ARG A 282 -9.88 -5.65 25.46
C ARG A 282 -9.73 -4.96 26.80
N ALA A 283 -10.09 -5.67 27.86
CA ALA A 283 -9.77 -5.34 29.24
C ALA A 283 -8.83 -6.40 29.81
N TYR A 284 -7.70 -5.97 30.30
CA TYR A 284 -6.64 -6.81 30.82
C TYR A 284 -6.34 -6.45 32.29
N ASP A 285 -6.34 -7.45 33.18
CA ASP A 285 -5.94 -7.31 34.57
C ASP A 285 -4.41 -7.48 34.64
N THR A 286 -3.68 -6.39 34.85
CA THR A 286 -2.22 -6.39 34.90
C THR A 286 -1.67 -7.13 36.12
N ARG A 287 -2.41 -7.13 37.23
CA ARG A 287 -2.02 -7.85 38.46
C ARG A 287 -2.15 -9.37 38.33
N ARG A 288 -3.21 -9.83 37.61
CA ARG A 288 -3.46 -11.26 37.39
C ARG A 288 -2.83 -11.77 36.10
N GLY A 289 -2.32 -10.87 35.25
CA GLY A 289 -1.68 -11.22 33.99
C GLY A 289 -2.61 -11.87 32.96
N ARG A 290 -3.90 -11.48 32.93
CA ARG A 290 -4.89 -12.09 32.06
C ARG A 290 -5.93 -11.14 31.51
N GLU A 291 -6.45 -11.47 30.31
CA GLU A 291 -7.63 -10.83 29.76
C GLU A 291 -8.86 -11.15 30.64
N VAL A 292 -9.64 -10.13 30.97
CA VAL A 292 -10.86 -10.25 31.76
C VAL A 292 -12.09 -10.34 30.88
N TRP A 293 -12.14 -9.48 29.84
CA TRP A 293 -13.18 -9.50 28.83
C TRP A 293 -12.69 -8.85 27.54
N ARG A 294 -13.40 -9.12 26.44
CA ARG A 294 -13.28 -8.45 25.16
C ARG A 294 -14.65 -8.15 24.58
N HIS A 295 -14.71 -7.08 23.80
CA HIS A 295 -15.88 -6.73 22.99
C HIS A 295 -15.45 -6.48 21.55
N ARG A 296 -16.26 -6.90 20.57
CA ARG A 296 -15.98 -6.72 19.15
C ARG A 296 -16.93 -5.68 18.56
N PHE A 297 -16.35 -4.67 17.94
CA PHE A 297 -17.04 -3.68 17.11
C PHE A 297 -16.93 -4.04 15.64
N PRO A 298 -17.79 -3.52 14.76
CA PRO A 298 -17.76 -3.83 13.35
C PRO A 298 -16.52 -3.26 12.62
N ASP A 299 -15.94 -2.17 13.13
CA ASP A 299 -14.81 -1.47 12.54
C ASP A 299 -13.63 -1.35 13.50
N ALA A 300 -12.45 -1.01 12.92
CA ALA A 300 -11.21 -0.80 13.65
C ALA A 300 -11.34 0.28 14.73
N LEU A 301 -10.62 0.10 15.82
CA LEU A 301 -10.55 1.08 16.92
C LEU A 301 -9.24 1.86 16.82
N TYR A 302 -9.34 3.17 16.67
CA TYR A 302 -8.19 4.07 16.50
C TYR A 302 -8.05 5.10 17.62
N THR A 303 -8.97 5.11 18.59
CA THR A 303 -8.97 6.05 19.72
C THR A 303 -8.67 5.34 21.03
N THR A 304 -7.96 6.03 21.93
CA THR A 304 -7.69 5.51 23.28
C THR A 304 -9.02 5.37 24.05
N PRO A 305 -9.30 4.21 24.65
CA PRO A 305 -10.45 4.05 25.55
C PRO A 305 -10.31 4.97 26.76
N LEU A 306 -11.40 5.62 27.15
CA LEU A 306 -11.48 6.51 28.33
C LEU A 306 -12.24 5.84 29.47
#